data_d6f7dc1ecbbd8ceff38c7a29d9e0b6f5
#
_entry.id   d6f7dc1ecbbd8ceff38c7a29d9e0b6f5
#
_cell.length_a   1.000
_cell.length_b   1.000
_cell.length_c   1.000
_cell.angle_alpha   90.00
_cell.angle_beta   90.00
_cell.angle_gamma   90.00
#
_symmetry.space_group_name_H-M   'P 1'
#
loop_
_entity.id
_entity.type
_entity.pdbx_description
1 polymer ?
#
loop_
_entity_poly.entity_id
_entity_poly.type
_entity_poly.pdbx_seq_one_letter_code
_entity_poly.pdbx_strand_id
1 'polypeptide(L)'
;MTTEPELAPAPIAPIDHPCFDDFVATIAALRAPDGCPWDRAQTHRSIAHNMIEEAYEAVDAIESGDTAHLREELGDVLLQVVLQSQRAADAGAFDIDDVCADVNAKMIRRHPHVFGEARADNASEVLDLWDQVKLAERSSQNAAGIVPSAGASGSDAAAGAGVAGQVAQSEGLLDGVPTSFPALMQAQKVSRKAASAGFEWDSLDDVWEKVREEVDELRAAYAAAPKAANGKVDAGAAEGDSAAAEQAAASVEDEFGDVLFSLVNVGRRMGIDAENALRATCGKFRRRWSFMEGAAWAQGTTVEALAPEEREALWQQAKDRERA
;
A
#
# COMPACT_ATOMS: atom_id res chain seq x y z
N MET A 1 -16.85 23.88 -44.20
CA MET A 1 -15.99 23.88 -43.02
C MET A 1 -15.25 22.56 -43.03
N THR A 2 -14.03 22.58 -43.53
CA THR A 2 -13.12 21.40 -43.53
C THR A 2 -12.50 21.34 -42.16
N THR A 3 -12.87 20.31 -41.38
CA THR A 3 -12.18 19.96 -40.13
C THR A 3 -10.79 19.49 -40.52
N GLU A 4 -9.77 20.23 -40.08
CA GLU A 4 -8.39 19.76 -40.13
C GLU A 4 -8.27 18.45 -39.35
N PRO A 5 -7.55 17.46 -39.86
CA PRO A 5 -7.28 16.25 -39.10
C PRO A 5 -6.41 16.59 -37.87
N GLU A 6 -6.94 16.36 -36.69
CA GLU A 6 -6.21 16.50 -35.42
C GLU A 6 -5.00 15.55 -35.47
N LEU A 7 -3.80 16.12 -35.50
CA LEU A 7 -2.56 15.34 -35.53
C LEU A 7 -2.47 14.52 -34.25
N ALA A 8 -2.26 13.21 -34.39
CA ALA A 8 -1.84 12.35 -33.26
C ALA A 8 -0.60 12.98 -32.60
N PRO A 9 -0.50 12.90 -31.24
CA PRO A 9 0.65 13.45 -30.55
C PRO A 9 1.94 12.84 -31.09
N ALA A 10 2.96 13.69 -31.30
CA ALA A 10 4.25 13.25 -31.83
C ALA A 10 4.86 12.18 -30.91
N PRO A 11 5.46 11.11 -31.44
CA PRO A 11 6.11 10.11 -30.63
C PRO A 11 7.20 10.79 -29.79
N ILE A 12 7.22 10.48 -28.48
CA ILE A 12 8.25 10.95 -27.56
C ILE A 12 9.57 10.35 -28.04
N ALA A 13 10.53 11.23 -28.38
CA ALA A 13 11.87 10.78 -28.78
C ALA A 13 12.53 10.05 -27.59
N PRO A 14 13.15 8.89 -27.81
CA PRO A 14 13.88 8.21 -26.75
C PRO A 14 15.02 9.10 -26.24
N ILE A 15 15.17 9.16 -24.93
CA ILE A 15 16.26 9.86 -24.25
C ILE A 15 17.23 8.77 -23.75
N ASP A 16 18.52 8.92 -24.07
CA ASP A 16 19.53 8.00 -23.59
C ASP A 16 19.74 8.17 -22.06
N HIS A 17 19.79 7.09 -21.37
CA HIS A 17 20.02 7.04 -19.93
C HIS A 17 21.27 6.20 -19.58
N PRO A 18 22.50 6.64 -19.98
CA PRO A 18 23.72 5.84 -19.85
C PRO A 18 24.03 5.44 -18.41
N CYS A 19 23.69 6.28 -17.42
CA CYS A 19 23.88 5.94 -16.02
C CYS A 19 22.97 4.80 -15.56
N PHE A 20 21.79 4.62 -16.16
CA PHE A 20 20.92 3.50 -15.87
C PHE A 20 21.50 2.20 -16.45
N ASP A 21 21.98 2.23 -17.67
CA ASP A 21 22.61 1.07 -18.32
C ASP A 21 23.89 0.65 -17.59
N ASP A 22 24.72 1.62 -17.17
CA ASP A 22 25.91 1.37 -16.35
C ASP A 22 25.52 0.74 -15.00
N PHE A 23 24.44 1.18 -14.39
CA PHE A 23 23.94 0.62 -13.14
C PHE A 23 23.44 -0.83 -13.31
N VAL A 24 22.68 -1.11 -14.37
CA VAL A 24 22.24 -2.48 -14.70
C VAL A 24 23.45 -3.40 -14.90
N ALA A 25 24.47 -2.94 -15.65
CA ALA A 25 25.71 -3.69 -15.86
C ALA A 25 26.47 -3.94 -14.54
N THR A 26 26.46 -2.98 -13.61
CA THR A 26 27.06 -3.12 -12.28
C THR A 26 26.37 -4.25 -11.49
N ILE A 27 25.04 -4.27 -11.45
CA ILE A 27 24.29 -5.34 -10.76
C ILE A 27 24.52 -6.70 -11.40
N ALA A 28 24.57 -6.77 -12.73
CA ALA A 28 24.91 -8.00 -13.45
C ALA A 28 26.32 -8.51 -13.07
N ALA A 29 27.32 -7.61 -12.97
CA ALA A 29 28.67 -7.95 -12.55
C ALA A 29 28.74 -8.46 -11.10
N LEU A 30 27.99 -7.87 -10.18
CA LEU A 30 27.90 -8.34 -8.78
C LEU A 30 27.35 -9.76 -8.69
N ARG A 31 26.48 -10.18 -9.60
CA ARG A 31 25.89 -11.52 -9.63
C ARG A 31 26.62 -12.50 -10.56
N ALA A 32 27.62 -12.06 -11.31
CA ALA A 32 28.44 -12.92 -12.16
C ALA A 32 29.15 -14.03 -11.35
N PRO A 33 29.58 -15.14 -11.96
CA PRO A 33 30.24 -16.26 -11.27
C PRO A 33 31.44 -15.87 -10.41
N ASP A 34 32.17 -14.82 -10.78
CA ASP A 34 33.29 -14.21 -10.09
C ASP A 34 32.92 -12.93 -9.30
N GLY A 35 31.61 -12.59 -9.25
CA GLY A 35 31.09 -11.42 -8.55
C GLY A 35 30.99 -11.61 -7.04
N CYS A 36 30.15 -10.78 -6.41
CA CYS A 36 29.98 -10.75 -4.96
C CYS A 36 29.29 -12.03 -4.42
N PRO A 37 29.91 -12.77 -3.49
CA PRO A 37 29.30 -13.99 -2.93
C PRO A 37 27.96 -13.75 -2.24
N TRP A 38 27.76 -12.59 -1.63
CA TRP A 38 26.51 -12.24 -0.95
C TRP A 38 25.39 -12.02 -1.96
N ASP A 39 25.63 -11.20 -3.01
CA ASP A 39 24.62 -10.91 -4.03
C ASP A 39 24.22 -12.18 -4.81
N ARG A 40 25.18 -13.05 -5.07
CA ARG A 40 24.95 -14.34 -5.75
C ARG A 40 24.08 -15.29 -4.93
N ALA A 41 24.18 -15.25 -3.60
CA ALA A 41 23.40 -16.08 -2.71
C ALA A 41 21.94 -15.62 -2.56
N GLN A 42 21.62 -14.38 -2.98
CA GLN A 42 20.26 -13.83 -2.83
C GLN A 42 19.25 -14.52 -3.74
N THR A 43 18.06 -14.71 -3.19
CA THR A 43 16.86 -15.21 -3.88
C THR A 43 15.80 -14.11 -3.92
N HIS A 44 14.78 -14.21 -4.78
CA HIS A 44 13.65 -13.29 -4.77
C HIS A 44 13.05 -13.12 -3.36
N ARG A 45 12.95 -14.20 -2.62
CA ARG A 45 12.35 -14.21 -1.28
C ARG A 45 13.26 -13.57 -0.22
N SER A 46 14.58 -13.81 -0.29
CA SER A 46 15.51 -13.31 0.74
C SER A 46 15.63 -11.79 0.74
N ILE A 47 15.41 -11.14 -0.41
CA ILE A 47 15.49 -9.67 -0.58
C ILE A 47 14.12 -9.00 -0.75
N ALA A 48 13.01 -9.76 -0.63
CA ALA A 48 11.67 -9.20 -0.80
C ALA A 48 11.32 -8.15 0.28
N HIS A 49 11.83 -8.32 1.50
CA HIS A 49 11.61 -7.37 2.59
C HIS A 49 12.26 -6.01 2.33
N ASN A 50 13.44 -5.98 1.69
CA ASN A 50 14.13 -4.75 1.36
C ASN A 50 13.28 -3.85 0.45
N MET A 51 12.54 -4.42 -0.52
CA MET A 51 11.64 -3.62 -1.36
C MET A 51 10.58 -2.84 -0.57
N ILE A 52 10.11 -3.41 0.55
CA ILE A 52 9.13 -2.76 1.43
C ILE A 52 9.83 -1.68 2.26
N GLU A 53 11.01 -1.98 2.78
CA GLU A 53 11.83 -1.08 3.58
C GLU A 53 12.17 0.18 2.79
N GLU A 54 12.83 0.05 1.62
CA GLU A 54 13.20 1.16 0.75
C GLU A 54 11.97 1.98 0.29
N ALA A 55 10.83 1.31 0.01
CA ALA A 55 9.62 2.03 -0.34
C ALA A 55 9.09 2.89 0.82
N TYR A 56 9.23 2.45 2.07
CA TYR A 56 8.86 3.24 3.23
C TYR A 56 9.84 4.38 3.50
N GLU A 57 11.14 4.18 3.32
CA GLU A 57 12.16 5.20 3.46
C GLU A 57 11.99 6.29 2.40
N ALA A 58 11.70 5.91 1.16
CA ALA A 58 11.34 6.86 0.11
C ALA A 58 10.07 7.68 0.47
N VAL A 59 9.06 7.08 1.07
CA VAL A 59 7.86 7.80 1.53
C VAL A 59 8.21 8.75 2.69
N ASP A 60 9.02 8.35 3.65
CA ASP A 60 9.47 9.21 4.75
C ASP A 60 10.29 10.41 4.23
N ALA A 61 11.14 10.20 3.21
CA ALA A 61 11.87 11.27 2.54
C ALA A 61 10.93 12.27 1.82
N ILE A 62 9.87 11.78 1.16
CA ILE A 62 8.81 12.62 0.55
C ILE A 62 8.10 13.44 1.64
N GLU A 63 7.70 12.83 2.74
CA GLU A 63 6.98 13.51 3.82
C GLU A 63 7.83 14.56 4.55
N SER A 64 9.14 14.32 4.66
CA SER A 64 10.08 15.29 5.25
C SER A 64 10.39 16.45 4.31
N GLY A 65 10.15 16.32 3.00
CA GLY A 65 10.53 17.29 1.98
C GLY A 65 12.03 17.35 1.71
N ASP A 66 12.82 16.37 2.18
CA ASP A 66 14.26 16.29 1.93
C ASP A 66 14.53 15.68 0.54
N THR A 67 14.80 16.54 -0.42
CA THR A 67 15.05 16.14 -1.81
C THR A 67 16.37 15.38 -2.00
N ALA A 68 17.36 15.56 -1.14
CA ALA A 68 18.62 14.83 -1.20
C ALA A 68 18.41 13.39 -0.72
N HIS A 69 17.75 13.23 0.41
CA HIS A 69 17.33 11.94 0.95
C HIS A 69 16.39 11.21 -0.01
N LEU A 70 15.36 11.89 -0.55
CA LEU A 70 14.48 11.29 -1.55
C LEU A 70 15.23 10.73 -2.77
N ARG A 71 16.29 11.43 -3.24
CA ARG A 71 17.09 10.92 -4.35
C ARG A 71 17.85 9.66 -3.99
N GLU A 72 18.34 9.55 -2.76
CA GLU A 72 19.01 8.36 -2.21
C GLU A 72 18.02 7.19 -2.18
N GLU A 73 16.88 7.36 -1.52
CA GLU A 73 15.88 6.32 -1.34
C GLU A 73 15.24 5.83 -2.67
N LEU A 74 15.04 6.75 -3.62
CA LEU A 74 14.62 6.35 -4.97
C LEU A 74 15.68 5.51 -5.69
N GLY A 75 16.97 5.75 -5.39
CA GLY A 75 18.08 4.90 -5.85
C GLY A 75 17.98 3.50 -5.26
N ASP A 76 17.69 3.37 -3.98
CA ASP A 76 17.58 2.09 -3.29
C ASP A 76 16.32 1.31 -3.70
N VAL A 77 15.18 1.97 -3.92
CA VAL A 77 14.02 1.35 -4.58
C VAL A 77 14.37 0.84 -5.98
N LEU A 78 15.10 1.63 -6.78
CA LEU A 78 15.54 1.22 -8.12
C LEU A 78 16.52 0.03 -8.03
N LEU A 79 17.41 0.02 -7.05
CA LEU A 79 18.30 -1.12 -6.78
C LEU A 79 17.53 -2.41 -6.58
N GLN A 80 16.47 -2.38 -5.78
CA GLN A 80 15.64 -3.57 -5.56
C GLN A 80 14.98 -4.06 -6.85
N VAL A 81 14.51 -3.16 -7.71
CA VAL A 81 13.90 -3.53 -9.00
C VAL A 81 14.93 -4.18 -9.92
N VAL A 82 16.10 -3.56 -10.09
CA VAL A 82 17.17 -4.08 -10.98
C VAL A 82 17.74 -5.39 -10.45
N LEU A 83 17.96 -5.52 -9.14
CA LEU A 83 18.47 -6.75 -8.52
C LEU A 83 17.49 -7.92 -8.67
N GLN A 84 16.18 -7.68 -8.48
CA GLN A 84 15.15 -8.70 -8.69
C GLN A 84 15.08 -9.11 -10.18
N SER A 85 15.19 -8.15 -11.11
CA SER A 85 15.18 -8.43 -12.55
C SER A 85 16.44 -9.22 -12.96
N GLN A 86 17.62 -8.86 -12.45
CA GLN A 86 18.84 -9.62 -12.70
C GLN A 86 18.74 -11.05 -12.15
N ARG A 87 18.13 -11.22 -10.97
CA ARG A 87 17.90 -12.57 -10.42
C ARG A 87 17.00 -13.41 -11.33
N ALA A 88 15.98 -12.80 -11.94
CA ALA A 88 15.11 -13.47 -12.92
C ALA A 88 15.86 -13.80 -14.22
N ALA A 89 16.71 -12.89 -14.71
CA ALA A 89 17.54 -13.08 -15.88
C ALA A 89 18.54 -14.23 -15.69
N ASP A 90 19.16 -14.35 -14.51
CA ASP A 90 20.03 -15.48 -14.15
C ASP A 90 19.32 -16.84 -14.23
N ALA A 91 18.00 -16.83 -14.01
CA ALA A 91 17.15 -18.02 -14.12
C ALA A 91 16.55 -18.22 -15.53
N GLY A 92 16.82 -17.30 -16.47
CA GLY A 92 16.28 -17.34 -17.83
C GLY A 92 14.78 -17.05 -17.90
N ALA A 93 14.21 -16.32 -16.94
CA ALA A 93 12.77 -16.04 -16.86
C ALA A 93 12.40 -14.73 -17.57
N PHE A 94 12.96 -13.61 -17.14
CA PHE A 94 12.81 -12.28 -17.74
C PHE A 94 13.96 -11.38 -17.28
N ASP A 95 14.15 -10.24 -17.92
CA ASP A 95 15.16 -9.24 -17.56
C ASP A 95 14.56 -7.84 -17.28
N ILE A 96 15.41 -6.84 -17.09
CA ILE A 96 14.97 -5.46 -16.81
C ILE A 96 14.28 -4.82 -18.02
N ASP A 97 14.68 -5.18 -19.24
CA ASP A 97 14.06 -4.65 -20.45
C ASP A 97 12.62 -5.17 -20.61
N ASP A 98 12.38 -6.43 -20.26
CA ASP A 98 11.02 -6.99 -20.22
C ASP A 98 10.15 -6.24 -19.21
N VAL A 99 10.68 -5.96 -18.00
CA VAL A 99 9.97 -5.19 -16.98
C VAL A 99 9.63 -3.78 -17.48
N CYS A 100 10.60 -3.11 -18.12
CA CYS A 100 10.41 -1.77 -18.68
C CYS A 100 9.40 -1.79 -19.85
N ALA A 101 9.49 -2.76 -20.74
CA ALA A 101 8.59 -2.90 -21.87
C ALA A 101 7.13 -3.12 -21.40
N ASP A 102 6.91 -4.00 -20.44
CA ASP A 102 5.60 -4.31 -19.89
C ASP A 102 4.96 -3.11 -19.20
N VAL A 103 5.72 -2.40 -18.36
CA VAL A 103 5.18 -1.22 -17.67
C VAL A 103 4.91 -0.08 -18.63
N ASN A 104 5.78 0.13 -19.64
CA ASN A 104 5.59 1.15 -20.68
C ASN A 104 4.34 0.86 -21.51
N ALA A 105 4.17 -0.35 -22.02
CA ALA A 105 2.98 -0.77 -22.75
C ALA A 105 1.70 -0.58 -21.92
N LYS A 106 1.76 -0.91 -20.62
CA LYS A 106 0.67 -0.69 -19.67
C LYS A 106 0.35 0.80 -19.51
N MET A 107 1.35 1.67 -19.39
CA MET A 107 1.15 3.11 -19.24
C MET A 107 0.50 3.72 -20.51
N ILE A 108 1.01 3.38 -21.68
CA ILE A 108 0.44 3.83 -22.97
C ILE A 108 -1.04 3.41 -23.06
N ARG A 109 -1.33 2.14 -22.83
CA ARG A 109 -2.69 1.60 -22.93
C ARG A 109 -3.66 2.24 -21.93
N ARG A 110 -3.21 2.57 -20.73
CA ARG A 110 -4.04 3.17 -19.67
C ARG A 110 -4.17 4.68 -19.72
N HIS A 111 -3.48 5.32 -20.67
CA HIS A 111 -3.58 6.75 -20.91
C HIS A 111 -4.06 7.07 -22.34
N PRO A 112 -5.23 6.53 -22.75
CA PRO A 112 -5.73 6.78 -24.11
C PRO A 112 -6.10 8.25 -24.35
N HIS A 113 -6.19 9.08 -23.32
CA HIS A 113 -6.34 10.53 -23.42
C HIS A 113 -5.03 11.26 -23.74
N VAL A 114 -3.87 10.60 -23.63
CA VAL A 114 -2.54 11.12 -23.99
C VAL A 114 -2.02 10.45 -25.26
N PHE A 115 -2.19 9.15 -25.39
CA PHE A 115 -1.61 8.32 -26.46
C PHE A 115 -2.63 7.82 -27.49
N GLY A 116 -3.92 8.18 -27.34
CA GLY A 116 -5.03 7.75 -28.20
C GLY A 116 -6.04 8.87 -28.43
N GLU A 117 -7.29 8.47 -28.70
CA GLU A 117 -8.37 9.40 -29.11
C GLU A 117 -9.31 9.81 -27.95
N ALA A 118 -9.15 9.20 -26.75
CA ALA A 118 -10.00 9.53 -25.61
C ALA A 118 -9.67 10.94 -25.09
N ARG A 119 -10.65 11.58 -24.42
CA ARG A 119 -10.47 12.90 -23.79
C ARG A 119 -10.77 12.80 -22.31
N ALA A 120 -10.00 13.51 -21.50
CA ALA A 120 -10.24 13.74 -20.09
C ALA A 120 -9.72 15.12 -19.74
N ASP A 121 -10.59 15.98 -19.20
CA ASP A 121 -10.29 17.39 -18.95
C ASP A 121 -9.85 17.64 -17.49
N ASN A 122 -9.99 16.64 -16.62
CA ASN A 122 -9.61 16.73 -15.21
C ASN A 122 -9.21 15.37 -14.63
N ALA A 123 -8.58 15.39 -13.44
CA ALA A 123 -8.06 14.21 -12.79
C ALA A 123 -9.14 13.15 -12.46
N SER A 124 -10.37 13.56 -12.17
CA SER A 124 -11.47 12.63 -11.89
C SER A 124 -11.83 11.81 -13.12
N GLU A 125 -11.97 12.46 -14.27
CA GLU A 125 -12.25 11.79 -15.55
C GLU A 125 -11.13 10.81 -15.95
N VAL A 126 -9.87 11.16 -15.65
CA VAL A 126 -8.73 10.24 -15.85
C VAL A 126 -8.87 8.99 -14.99
N LEU A 127 -9.27 9.12 -13.73
CA LEU A 127 -9.47 7.97 -12.84
C LEU A 127 -10.60 7.06 -13.31
N ASP A 128 -11.72 7.65 -13.75
CA ASP A 128 -12.85 6.90 -14.32
C ASP A 128 -12.44 6.15 -15.60
N LEU A 129 -11.67 6.80 -16.46
CA LEU A 129 -11.13 6.19 -17.66
C LEU A 129 -10.17 5.02 -17.34
N TRP A 130 -9.32 5.20 -16.35
CA TRP A 130 -8.43 4.12 -15.89
C TRP A 130 -9.19 2.91 -15.37
N ASP A 131 -10.27 3.10 -14.63
CA ASP A 131 -11.06 2.01 -14.10
C ASP A 131 -11.83 1.30 -15.22
N GLN A 132 -12.34 2.02 -16.24
CA GLN A 132 -12.93 1.42 -17.44
C GLN A 132 -11.92 0.58 -18.22
N VAL A 133 -10.70 1.10 -18.45
CA VAL A 133 -9.63 0.36 -19.16
C VAL A 133 -9.24 -0.90 -18.39
N LYS A 134 -9.08 -0.82 -17.07
CA LYS A 134 -8.79 -1.99 -16.22
C LYS A 134 -9.89 -3.06 -16.27
N LEU A 135 -11.15 -2.65 -16.30
CA LEU A 135 -12.29 -3.60 -16.44
C LEU A 135 -12.27 -4.29 -17.81
N ALA A 136 -11.99 -3.54 -18.88
CA ALA A 136 -11.87 -4.08 -20.22
C ALA A 136 -10.67 -5.05 -20.34
N GLU A 137 -9.52 -4.73 -19.75
CA GLU A 137 -8.34 -5.61 -19.68
C GLU A 137 -8.69 -6.96 -19.03
N ARG A 138 -9.38 -6.94 -17.88
CA ARG A 138 -9.81 -8.17 -17.18
C ARG A 138 -10.78 -8.99 -17.99
N SER A 139 -11.77 -8.35 -18.63
CA SER A 139 -12.74 -9.02 -19.49
C SER A 139 -12.05 -9.73 -20.66
N SER A 140 -11.04 -9.10 -21.26
CA SER A 140 -10.26 -9.66 -22.36
C SER A 140 -9.36 -10.81 -21.92
N GLN A 141 -8.73 -10.72 -20.74
CA GLN A 141 -7.90 -11.80 -20.16
C GLN A 141 -8.74 -13.01 -19.80
N ASN A 142 -9.90 -12.82 -19.20
CA ASN A 142 -10.84 -13.91 -18.90
C ASN A 142 -11.36 -14.59 -20.17
N ALA A 143 -11.65 -13.83 -21.24
CA ALA A 143 -12.07 -14.35 -22.52
C ALA A 143 -10.96 -15.13 -23.25
N ALA A 144 -9.70 -14.77 -23.04
CA ALA A 144 -8.53 -15.41 -23.64
C ALA A 144 -8.03 -16.64 -22.85
N GLY A 145 -8.62 -16.94 -21.68
CA GLY A 145 -8.19 -18.04 -20.81
C GLY A 145 -6.77 -17.84 -20.22
N ILE A 146 -6.24 -16.61 -20.28
CA ILE A 146 -4.94 -16.25 -19.71
C ILE A 146 -5.18 -15.90 -18.25
N VAL A 147 -4.92 -16.84 -17.34
CA VAL A 147 -4.91 -16.60 -15.90
C VAL A 147 -3.61 -15.84 -15.57
N PRO A 148 -3.66 -14.60 -15.03
CA PRO A 148 -2.46 -13.96 -14.50
C PRO A 148 -1.92 -14.85 -13.38
N SER A 149 -0.67 -15.25 -13.43
CA SER A 149 -0.05 -16.01 -12.34
C SER A 149 0.03 -15.12 -11.10
N ALA A 150 -0.94 -15.25 -10.21
CA ALA A 150 -0.77 -14.78 -8.84
C ALA A 150 0.38 -15.56 -8.22
N GLY A 151 1.35 -14.86 -7.63
CA GLY A 151 2.58 -15.43 -7.10
C GLY A 151 2.34 -16.69 -6.30
N ALA A 152 2.76 -17.82 -6.84
CA ALA A 152 2.76 -19.08 -6.15
C ALA A 152 3.71 -18.99 -4.95
N SER A 153 3.16 -19.02 -3.75
CA SER A 153 3.91 -19.34 -2.54
C SER A 153 4.42 -20.77 -2.70
N GLY A 154 5.73 -20.89 -2.96
CA GLY A 154 6.38 -22.16 -3.19
C GLY A 154 6.31 -23.10 -1.99
N SER A 155 5.89 -24.32 -2.25
CA SER A 155 6.32 -25.49 -1.51
C SER A 155 6.87 -26.48 -2.52
N ASP A 156 8.14 -26.84 -2.40
CA ASP A 156 8.75 -27.95 -3.11
C ASP A 156 7.97 -29.23 -2.82
N ALA A 157 7.39 -29.83 -3.85
CA ALA A 157 7.02 -31.24 -3.83
C ALA A 157 6.95 -31.82 -5.24
N ALA A 158 7.56 -32.97 -5.38
CA ALA A 158 7.88 -33.73 -6.56
C ALA A 158 6.69 -34.14 -7.43
N ALA A 159 7.03 -34.45 -8.67
CA ALA A 159 6.22 -35.00 -9.75
C ALA A 159 5.30 -36.16 -9.37
N GLY A 160 4.04 -36.10 -9.83
CA GLY A 160 3.13 -37.21 -9.86
C GLY A 160 1.96 -36.92 -10.79
N ALA A 161 1.85 -37.66 -11.89
CA ALA A 161 0.84 -37.52 -12.92
C ALA A 161 -0.58 -37.85 -12.42
N GLY A 162 -1.56 -37.01 -12.78
CA GLY A 162 -2.97 -37.27 -12.56
C GLY A 162 -3.84 -36.22 -13.24
N VAL A 163 -4.26 -36.52 -14.49
CA VAL A 163 -5.23 -35.74 -15.26
C VAL A 163 -6.63 -35.93 -14.66
N ALA A 164 -7.16 -34.95 -13.99
CA ALA A 164 -8.59 -34.80 -13.75
C ALA A 164 -8.92 -33.32 -13.91
N GLY A 165 -9.89 -33.01 -14.78
CA GLY A 165 -10.26 -31.68 -15.19
C GLY A 165 -10.64 -30.77 -13.99
N GLN A 166 -9.76 -29.88 -13.62
CA GLN A 166 -10.09 -28.76 -12.77
C GLN A 166 -10.72 -27.69 -13.65
N VAL A 167 -12.01 -27.44 -13.40
CA VAL A 167 -12.68 -26.22 -13.85
C VAL A 167 -11.84 -25.07 -13.31
N ALA A 168 -11.25 -24.26 -14.20
CA ALA A 168 -10.53 -23.07 -13.82
C ALA A 168 -11.48 -22.20 -12.98
N GLN A 169 -11.22 -22.09 -11.70
CA GLN A 169 -11.93 -21.14 -10.83
C GLN A 169 -11.52 -19.75 -11.31
N SER A 170 -12.49 -18.99 -11.80
CA SER A 170 -12.26 -17.58 -12.12
C SER A 170 -11.78 -16.87 -10.85
N GLU A 171 -10.65 -16.17 -10.91
CA GLU A 171 -10.18 -15.34 -9.80
C GLU A 171 -11.30 -14.38 -9.39
N GLY A 172 -11.60 -14.37 -8.11
CA GLY A 172 -12.56 -13.45 -7.51
C GLY A 172 -12.10 -12.00 -7.67
N LEU A 173 -13.04 -11.07 -7.66
CA LEU A 173 -12.74 -9.64 -7.80
C LEU A 173 -11.67 -9.15 -6.82
N LEU A 174 -11.65 -9.70 -5.61
CA LEU A 174 -10.79 -9.26 -4.51
C LEU A 174 -9.45 -10.01 -4.44
N ASP A 175 -9.32 -11.17 -5.12
CA ASP A 175 -8.11 -12.01 -5.04
C ASP A 175 -6.84 -11.30 -5.53
N GLY A 176 -6.99 -10.33 -6.44
CA GLY A 176 -5.89 -9.48 -6.89
C GLY A 176 -5.56 -8.30 -5.93
N VAL A 177 -5.99 -8.33 -4.65
CA VAL A 177 -5.50 -7.42 -3.61
C VAL A 177 -4.48 -8.16 -2.76
N PRO A 178 -3.19 -7.78 -2.79
CA PRO A 178 -2.17 -8.46 -2.00
C PRO A 178 -2.48 -8.40 -0.50
N THR A 179 -2.44 -9.54 0.17
CA THR A 179 -2.63 -9.64 1.63
C THR A 179 -1.44 -9.11 2.43
N SER A 180 -0.31 -8.86 1.76
CA SER A 180 0.89 -8.25 2.34
C SER A 180 0.84 -6.72 2.44
N PHE A 181 -0.21 -6.08 1.91
CA PHE A 181 -0.36 -4.63 2.05
C PHE A 181 -0.60 -4.22 3.50
N PRO A 182 -0.17 -2.99 3.91
CA PRO A 182 -0.63 -2.37 5.13
C PRO A 182 -2.16 -2.40 5.23
N ALA A 183 -2.69 -2.63 6.42
CA ALA A 183 -4.12 -2.95 6.59
C ALA A 183 -5.06 -1.86 6.05
N LEU A 184 -4.76 -0.57 6.27
CA LEU A 184 -5.60 0.52 5.75
C LEU A 184 -5.52 0.62 4.23
N MET A 185 -4.34 0.39 3.63
CA MET A 185 -4.19 0.31 2.18
C MET A 185 -4.96 -0.88 1.60
N GLN A 186 -4.92 -2.04 2.26
CA GLN A 186 -5.68 -3.23 1.87
C GLN A 186 -7.18 -2.95 1.92
N ALA A 187 -7.68 -2.39 3.03
CA ALA A 187 -9.08 -2.02 3.20
C ALA A 187 -9.55 -1.04 2.10
N GLN A 188 -8.75 0.00 1.81
CA GLN A 188 -9.06 0.97 0.77
C GLN A 188 -9.10 0.35 -0.63
N LYS A 189 -8.20 -0.60 -0.93
CA LYS A 189 -8.20 -1.31 -2.23
C LYS A 189 -9.37 -2.30 -2.35
N VAL A 190 -9.68 -3.04 -1.28
CA VAL A 190 -10.84 -3.95 -1.24
C VAL A 190 -12.11 -3.15 -1.48
N SER A 191 -12.32 -2.09 -0.72
CA SER A 191 -13.51 -1.25 -0.80
C SER A 191 -13.65 -0.57 -2.18
N ARG A 192 -12.56 -0.07 -2.79
CA ARG A 192 -12.58 0.49 -4.14
C ARG A 192 -12.98 -0.53 -5.20
N LYS A 193 -12.48 -1.76 -5.09
CA LYS A 193 -12.86 -2.83 -6.01
C LYS A 193 -14.34 -3.22 -5.86
N ALA A 194 -14.84 -3.33 -4.63
CA ALA A 194 -16.24 -3.59 -4.35
C ALA A 194 -17.14 -2.49 -4.95
N ALA A 195 -16.78 -1.23 -4.75
CA ALA A 195 -17.48 -0.07 -5.31
C ALA A 195 -17.51 -0.11 -6.86
N SER A 196 -16.41 -0.47 -7.52
CA SER A 196 -16.36 -0.61 -8.99
C SER A 196 -17.26 -1.73 -9.53
N ALA A 197 -17.66 -2.67 -8.68
CA ALA A 197 -18.64 -3.72 -9.02
C ALA A 197 -20.09 -3.35 -8.66
N GLY A 198 -20.32 -2.11 -8.23
CA GLY A 198 -21.66 -1.63 -7.84
C GLY A 198 -22.00 -1.82 -6.36
N PHE A 199 -21.07 -2.33 -5.54
CA PHE A 199 -21.27 -2.41 -4.08
C PHE A 199 -20.75 -1.13 -3.42
N GLU A 200 -21.55 -0.08 -3.47
CA GLU A 200 -21.21 1.28 -3.00
C GLU A 200 -22.40 1.91 -2.29
N TRP A 201 -22.14 2.79 -1.34
CA TRP A 201 -23.15 3.62 -0.71
C TRP A 201 -23.62 4.75 -1.63
N ASP A 202 -24.89 5.14 -1.54
CA ASP A 202 -25.44 6.20 -2.38
C ASP A 202 -24.80 7.57 -2.09
N SER A 203 -24.54 7.86 -0.81
CA SER A 203 -23.98 9.14 -0.38
C SER A 203 -22.83 8.99 0.62
N LEU A 204 -22.07 10.07 0.84
CA LEU A 204 -21.07 10.13 1.91
C LEU A 204 -21.72 10.12 3.30
N ASP A 205 -22.92 10.66 3.42
CA ASP A 205 -23.68 10.68 4.70
C ASP A 205 -24.05 9.26 5.13
N ASP A 206 -24.40 8.38 4.19
CA ASP A 206 -24.69 6.96 4.48
C ASP A 206 -23.44 6.25 5.02
N VAL A 207 -22.25 6.57 4.49
CA VAL A 207 -20.99 6.03 5.04
C VAL A 207 -20.75 6.52 6.47
N TRP A 208 -21.04 7.80 6.75
CA TRP A 208 -20.95 8.33 8.11
C TRP A 208 -21.98 7.71 9.07
N GLU A 209 -23.16 7.34 8.58
CA GLU A 209 -24.12 6.59 9.38
C GLU A 209 -23.60 5.20 9.72
N LYS A 210 -22.98 4.51 8.74
CA LYS A 210 -22.33 3.21 9.01
C LYS A 210 -21.20 3.33 10.04
N VAL A 211 -20.37 4.38 9.99
CA VAL A 211 -19.34 4.61 11.04
C VAL A 211 -19.99 4.75 12.43
N ARG A 212 -21.15 5.42 12.54
CA ARG A 212 -21.86 5.54 13.85
C ARG A 212 -22.37 4.20 14.32
N GLU A 213 -22.94 3.39 13.41
CA GLU A 213 -23.41 2.03 13.69
C GLU A 213 -22.26 1.18 14.25
N GLU A 214 -21.11 1.10 13.54
CA GLU A 214 -19.94 0.32 13.97
C GLU A 214 -19.38 0.81 15.31
N VAL A 215 -19.37 2.12 15.55
CA VAL A 215 -18.95 2.67 16.85
C VAL A 215 -19.90 2.25 17.97
N ASP A 216 -21.19 2.17 17.73
CA ASP A 216 -22.17 1.75 18.73
C ASP A 216 -22.11 0.22 18.97
N GLU A 217 -21.84 -0.58 17.93
CA GLU A 217 -21.58 -2.03 18.01
C GLU A 217 -20.30 -2.30 18.80
N LEU A 218 -19.21 -1.61 18.52
CA LEU A 218 -17.97 -1.68 19.29
C LEU A 218 -18.20 -1.34 20.78
N ARG A 219 -18.98 -0.32 21.07
CA ARG A 219 -19.31 0.06 22.45
C ARG A 219 -20.12 -1.03 23.15
N ALA A 220 -21.07 -1.64 22.46
CA ALA A 220 -21.88 -2.73 22.98
C ALA A 220 -21.02 -3.98 23.24
N ALA A 221 -20.17 -4.37 22.29
CA ALA A 221 -19.23 -5.47 22.44
C ALA A 221 -18.27 -5.23 23.61
N TYR A 222 -17.67 -4.02 23.69
CA TYR A 222 -16.80 -3.65 24.80
C TYR A 222 -17.55 -3.67 26.15
N ALA A 223 -18.81 -3.24 26.21
CA ALA A 223 -19.60 -3.29 27.43
C ALA A 223 -19.82 -4.73 27.91
N ALA A 224 -20.05 -5.66 26.99
CA ALA A 224 -20.31 -7.07 27.25
C ALA A 224 -19.04 -7.89 27.60
N ALA A 225 -17.87 -7.49 27.07
CA ALA A 225 -16.63 -8.22 27.24
C ALA A 225 -16.11 -8.14 28.68
N PRO A 226 -15.46 -9.21 29.19
CA PRO A 226 -14.77 -9.18 30.48
C PRO A 226 -13.57 -8.26 30.43
N LYS A 227 -13.26 -7.61 31.56
CA LYS A 227 -12.23 -6.57 31.68
C LYS A 227 -11.36 -6.76 32.90
N ALA A 228 -10.07 -6.51 32.75
CA ALA A 228 -9.15 -6.33 33.85
C ALA A 228 -9.47 -5.03 34.62
N ALA A 229 -8.90 -4.86 35.80
CA ALA A 229 -9.12 -3.69 36.69
C ALA A 229 -8.74 -2.35 36.04
N ASN A 230 -7.87 -2.36 35.03
CA ASN A 230 -7.48 -1.17 34.27
C ASN A 230 -8.41 -0.86 33.07
N GLY A 231 -9.52 -1.60 32.91
CA GLY A 231 -10.49 -1.45 31.85
C GLY A 231 -10.12 -2.10 30.52
N LYS A 232 -8.97 -2.76 30.41
CA LYS A 232 -8.62 -3.51 29.19
C LYS A 232 -9.48 -4.77 29.09
N VAL A 233 -9.89 -5.12 27.87
CA VAL A 233 -10.53 -6.41 27.58
C VAL A 233 -9.57 -7.53 27.95
N ASP A 234 -10.04 -8.49 28.74
CA ASP A 234 -9.24 -9.61 29.24
C ASP A 234 -10.18 -10.82 29.48
N ALA A 235 -10.13 -11.77 28.57
CA ALA A 235 -10.92 -12.99 28.70
C ALA A 235 -10.58 -13.78 29.97
N GLY A 236 -9.34 -13.70 30.46
CA GLY A 236 -8.90 -14.34 31.70
C GLY A 236 -9.45 -13.71 32.99
N ALA A 237 -10.05 -12.51 32.89
CA ALA A 237 -10.69 -11.84 34.02
C ALA A 237 -12.14 -12.31 34.28
N ALA A 238 -12.67 -13.19 33.41
CA ALA A 238 -14.03 -13.71 33.58
C ALA A 238 -14.09 -14.80 34.65
N GLU A 239 -15.11 -14.73 35.51
CA GLU A 239 -15.50 -15.85 36.38
C GLU A 239 -16.50 -16.72 35.61
N GLY A 240 -16.10 -17.93 35.17
CA GLY A 240 -17.03 -18.88 34.54
C GLY A 240 -16.54 -19.43 33.18
N ASP A 241 -17.41 -19.42 32.17
CA ASP A 241 -17.14 -20.02 30.86
C ASP A 241 -16.05 -19.27 30.09
N SER A 242 -14.85 -19.86 29.99
CA SER A 242 -13.72 -19.24 29.28
C SER A 242 -13.97 -19.10 27.79
N ALA A 243 -14.74 -20.01 27.16
CA ALA A 243 -15.04 -19.95 25.74
C ALA A 243 -15.98 -18.78 25.41
N ALA A 244 -16.99 -18.52 26.25
CA ALA A 244 -17.85 -17.35 26.11
C ALA A 244 -17.08 -16.04 26.33
N ALA A 245 -16.12 -16.02 27.28
CA ALA A 245 -15.27 -14.88 27.56
C ALA A 245 -14.31 -14.58 26.39
N GLU A 246 -13.70 -15.59 25.81
CA GLU A 246 -12.85 -15.48 24.62
C GLU A 246 -13.64 -14.99 23.42
N GLN A 247 -14.84 -15.51 23.19
CA GLN A 247 -15.72 -15.06 22.12
C GLN A 247 -16.12 -13.58 22.28
N ALA A 248 -16.45 -13.16 23.50
CA ALA A 248 -16.80 -11.76 23.79
C ALA A 248 -15.58 -10.82 23.60
N ALA A 249 -14.38 -11.27 23.94
CA ALA A 249 -13.17 -10.51 23.68
C ALA A 249 -12.87 -10.39 22.18
N ALA A 250 -13.01 -11.48 21.43
CA ALA A 250 -12.84 -11.49 19.98
C ALA A 250 -13.85 -10.56 19.27
N SER A 251 -15.11 -10.51 19.73
CA SER A 251 -16.09 -9.56 19.19
C SER A 251 -15.66 -8.10 19.31
N VAL A 252 -14.95 -7.71 20.37
CA VAL A 252 -14.44 -6.33 20.50
C VAL A 252 -13.37 -6.03 19.45
N GLU A 253 -12.53 -7.00 19.12
CA GLU A 253 -11.50 -6.88 18.08
C GLU A 253 -12.15 -6.77 16.69
N ASP A 254 -13.16 -7.61 16.41
CA ASP A 254 -13.91 -7.59 15.16
C ASP A 254 -14.57 -6.23 14.94
N GLU A 255 -15.35 -5.74 15.89
CA GLU A 255 -16.05 -4.45 15.80
C GLU A 255 -15.05 -3.26 15.68
N PHE A 256 -13.90 -3.35 16.34
CA PHE A 256 -12.87 -2.33 16.15
C PHE A 256 -12.32 -2.34 14.72
N GLY A 257 -12.16 -3.52 14.12
CA GLY A 257 -11.81 -3.69 12.72
C GLY A 257 -12.84 -3.05 11.79
N ASP A 258 -14.14 -3.24 12.05
CA ASP A 258 -15.25 -2.69 11.24
C ASP A 258 -15.33 -1.16 11.33
N VAL A 259 -15.08 -0.58 12.52
CA VAL A 259 -14.93 0.88 12.68
C VAL A 259 -13.78 1.41 11.79
N LEU A 260 -12.62 0.76 11.80
CA LEU A 260 -11.48 1.18 10.98
C LEU A 260 -11.78 1.05 9.48
N PHE A 261 -12.43 -0.04 9.06
CA PHE A 261 -12.82 -0.26 7.68
C PHE A 261 -13.83 0.80 7.19
N SER A 262 -14.82 1.14 8.02
CA SER A 262 -15.81 2.18 7.72
C SER A 262 -15.18 3.56 7.61
N LEU A 263 -14.21 3.90 8.49
CA LEU A 263 -13.43 5.15 8.40
C LEU A 263 -12.56 5.20 7.13
N VAL A 264 -11.98 4.07 6.72
CA VAL A 264 -11.25 3.98 5.43
C VAL A 264 -12.19 4.27 4.25
N ASN A 265 -13.45 3.81 4.31
CA ASN A 265 -14.44 4.12 3.28
C ASN A 265 -14.81 5.61 3.23
N VAL A 266 -14.91 6.28 4.38
CA VAL A 266 -15.07 7.74 4.43
C VAL A 266 -13.88 8.42 3.72
N GLY A 267 -12.64 8.05 4.07
CA GLY A 267 -11.43 8.58 3.44
C GLY A 267 -11.44 8.37 1.93
N ARG A 268 -11.76 7.16 1.47
CA ARG A 268 -11.87 6.82 0.05
C ARG A 268 -12.87 7.70 -0.68
N ARG A 269 -14.06 7.90 -0.12
CA ARG A 269 -15.12 8.77 -0.69
C ARG A 269 -14.74 10.25 -0.73
N MET A 270 -13.88 10.68 0.19
CA MET A 270 -13.31 12.03 0.23
C MET A 270 -12.07 12.18 -0.66
N GLY A 271 -11.60 11.13 -1.32
CA GLY A 271 -10.37 11.15 -2.12
C GLY A 271 -9.08 11.14 -1.28
N ILE A 272 -9.17 10.74 -0.02
CA ILE A 272 -8.03 10.67 0.91
C ILE A 272 -7.44 9.25 0.88
N ASP A 273 -6.10 9.15 0.84
CA ASP A 273 -5.39 7.90 1.11
C ASP A 273 -5.28 7.72 2.64
N ALA A 274 -5.92 6.66 3.16
CA ALA A 274 -6.04 6.45 4.59
C ALA A 274 -4.70 6.05 5.24
N GLU A 275 -3.87 5.27 4.55
CA GLU A 275 -2.55 4.85 5.03
C GLU A 275 -1.63 6.06 5.15
N ASN A 276 -1.53 6.86 4.09
CA ASN A 276 -0.69 8.06 4.08
C ASN A 276 -1.18 9.10 5.10
N ALA A 277 -2.48 9.29 5.25
CA ALA A 277 -3.05 10.22 6.23
C ALA A 277 -2.70 9.84 7.69
N LEU A 278 -2.77 8.52 8.01
CA LEU A 278 -2.40 8.06 9.34
C LEU A 278 -0.88 8.12 9.56
N ARG A 279 -0.08 7.74 8.56
CA ARG A 279 1.39 7.86 8.60
C ARG A 279 1.82 9.30 8.85
N ALA A 280 1.30 10.26 8.09
CA ALA A 280 1.59 11.69 8.28
C ALA A 280 1.21 12.17 9.69
N THR A 281 0.12 11.63 10.27
CA THR A 281 -0.28 11.93 11.65
C THR A 281 0.70 11.35 12.67
N CYS A 282 1.21 10.13 12.45
CA CYS A 282 2.26 9.55 13.29
C CYS A 282 3.56 10.35 13.20
N GLY A 283 3.97 10.77 12.00
CA GLY A 283 5.14 11.64 11.80
C GLY A 283 4.99 12.98 12.51
N LYS A 284 3.82 13.61 12.39
CA LYS A 284 3.48 14.85 13.14
C LYS A 284 3.56 14.65 14.65
N PHE A 285 3.07 13.52 15.17
CA PHE A 285 3.17 13.22 16.60
C PHE A 285 4.64 13.06 17.05
N ARG A 286 5.47 12.34 16.29
CA ARG A 286 6.91 12.16 16.56
C ARG A 286 7.64 13.50 16.60
N ARG A 287 7.44 14.40 15.63
CA ARG A 287 8.08 15.73 15.61
C ARG A 287 7.71 16.56 16.85
N ARG A 288 6.44 16.55 17.25
CA ARG A 288 5.98 17.25 18.46
C ARG A 288 6.58 16.67 19.73
N TRP A 289 6.66 15.35 19.80
CA TRP A 289 7.27 14.65 20.92
C TRP A 289 8.77 15.00 21.04
N SER A 290 9.53 14.95 19.95
CA SER A 290 10.95 15.34 19.93
C SER A 290 11.15 16.80 20.34
N PHE A 291 10.25 17.70 19.97
CA PHE A 291 10.28 19.09 20.49
C PHE A 291 10.10 19.14 22.01
N MET A 292 9.16 18.38 22.56
CA MET A 292 8.94 18.31 24.01
C MET A 292 10.17 17.76 24.76
N GLU A 293 10.77 16.69 24.23
CA GLU A 293 12.01 16.12 24.77
C GLU A 293 13.14 17.16 24.79
N GLY A 294 13.36 17.82 23.66
CA GLY A 294 14.38 18.87 23.56
C GLY A 294 14.13 20.03 24.56
N ALA A 295 12.88 20.44 24.74
CA ALA A 295 12.50 21.49 25.67
C ALA A 295 12.66 21.07 27.15
N ALA A 296 12.34 19.81 27.47
CA ALA A 296 12.54 19.26 28.82
C ALA A 296 14.04 19.12 29.14
N TRP A 297 14.84 18.61 28.20
CA TRP A 297 16.30 18.52 28.39
C TRP A 297 16.96 19.88 28.59
N ALA A 298 16.50 20.90 27.88
CA ALA A 298 16.98 22.26 28.08
C ALA A 298 16.71 22.80 29.50
N GLN A 299 15.71 22.23 30.19
CA GLN A 299 15.36 22.53 31.59
C GLN A 299 16.02 21.58 32.60
N GLY A 300 16.86 20.64 32.13
CA GLY A 300 17.53 19.64 32.97
C GLY A 300 16.62 18.54 33.49
N THR A 301 15.51 18.26 32.78
CA THR A 301 14.50 17.26 33.14
C THR A 301 14.15 16.38 31.95
N THR A 302 13.22 15.45 32.12
CA THR A 302 12.65 14.61 31.04
C THR A 302 11.14 14.84 30.94
N VAL A 303 10.54 14.50 29.81
CA VAL A 303 9.08 14.66 29.61
C VAL A 303 8.27 13.86 30.63
N GLU A 304 8.76 12.68 31.04
CA GLU A 304 8.10 11.81 32.01
C GLU A 304 8.08 12.43 33.42
N ALA A 305 9.09 13.23 33.75
CA ALA A 305 9.24 13.87 35.05
C ALA A 305 8.42 15.18 35.16
N LEU A 306 7.93 15.73 34.05
CA LEU A 306 7.11 16.95 34.06
C LEU A 306 5.71 16.66 34.62
N ALA A 307 5.10 17.67 35.24
CA ALA A 307 3.70 17.63 35.61
C ALA A 307 2.79 17.56 34.39
N PRO A 308 1.55 17.02 34.51
CA PRO A 308 0.61 16.90 33.38
C PRO A 308 0.36 18.24 32.67
N GLU A 309 0.26 19.33 33.43
CA GLU A 309 -0.01 20.68 32.91
C GLU A 309 1.20 21.21 32.12
N GLU A 310 2.42 20.92 32.56
CA GLU A 310 3.66 21.30 31.86
C GLU A 310 3.81 20.52 30.54
N ARG A 311 3.50 19.24 30.56
CA ARG A 311 3.46 18.42 29.34
C ARG A 311 2.45 18.95 28.31
N GLU A 312 1.24 19.30 28.76
CA GLU A 312 0.23 19.89 27.88
C GLU A 312 0.67 21.24 27.31
N ALA A 313 1.32 22.10 28.15
CA ALA A 313 1.85 23.37 27.70
C ALA A 313 2.93 23.18 26.60
N LEU A 314 3.87 22.26 26.80
CA LEU A 314 4.88 21.95 25.77
C LEU A 314 4.25 21.35 24.49
N TRP A 315 3.25 20.50 24.63
CA TRP A 315 2.51 19.95 23.50
C TRP A 315 1.80 21.05 22.69
N GLN A 316 1.20 22.02 23.37
CA GLN A 316 0.58 23.16 22.70
C GLN A 316 1.63 24.04 21.99
N GLN A 317 2.78 24.32 22.62
CA GLN A 317 3.89 25.03 21.98
C GLN A 317 4.38 24.31 20.71
N ALA A 318 4.50 22.98 20.75
CA ALA A 318 4.87 22.19 19.58
C ALA A 318 3.87 22.37 18.43
N LYS A 319 2.55 22.36 18.74
CA LYS A 319 1.49 22.62 17.75
C LYS A 319 1.54 24.03 17.15
N ASP A 320 1.80 25.03 17.97
CA ASP A 320 1.85 26.43 17.54
C ASP A 320 3.07 26.69 16.63
N ARG A 321 4.20 26.03 16.94
CA ARG A 321 5.40 26.11 16.10
C ARG A 321 5.19 25.49 14.69
N GLU A 322 4.40 24.45 14.55
CA GLU A 322 4.08 23.86 13.24
C GLU A 322 3.13 24.72 12.39
N ARG A 323 2.45 25.69 13.02
CA ARG A 323 1.49 26.57 12.33
C ARG A 323 2.12 27.90 11.89
N ALA A 324 3.29 28.24 12.45
CA ALA A 324 4.02 29.48 12.18
C ALA A 324 4.94 29.32 10.97
#